data_fd954fd6e3f9fe6bb283cbcd44696cdb
#
_entry.id   fd954fd6e3f9fe6bb283cbcd44696cdb
#
_cell.length_a   1.000
_cell.length_b   1.000
_cell.length_c   1.000
_cell.angle_alpha   90.00
_cell.angle_beta   90.00
_cell.angle_gamma   90.00
#
_symmetry.space_group_name_H-M   'P 1'
#
loop_
_entity.id
_entity.type
_entity.pdbx_description
1 polymer ?
#
loop_
_entity_poly.entity_id
_entity_poly.type
_entity_poly.pdbx_seq_one_letter_code
_entity_poly.pdbx_strand_id
1 'polypeptide(L)'
;ITVTPISRLDQAPSCQSLIVDEGQDLMNLEDLTALDGHLTGGLENGLWRIFLDQNHQADVLGVFEPDALELIEGYSDSLIHLPENCRNTKNIVAEVERIIGVDMGRPLTGNGPVPLWRWWTEPSKAADELSGYLSELIDDQGIAPHEITILTGGAAQDDPVISALPKPLRSTVEPLSENSINRRPPGKIGAVRIGLFKGLESAYVCITDIPSLDASLEPEGVAELYVAMTRACAGLWLGLPARLTGPIQSLGGRSAETGSDR
;
A
#
# COMPACT_ATOMS: atom_id res chain seq x y z
N ILE A 1 0.71 -23.35 14.76
CA ILE A 1 0.54 -21.91 14.48
C ILE A 1 -0.90 -21.70 14.07
N THR A 2 -1.58 -20.75 14.73
CA THR A 2 -2.93 -20.31 14.38
C THR A 2 -2.82 -18.88 13.88
N VAL A 3 -3.43 -18.56 12.75
CA VAL A 3 -3.54 -17.20 12.23
C VAL A 3 -4.94 -16.70 12.52
N THR A 4 -5.05 -15.58 13.21
CA THR A 4 -6.32 -15.00 13.63
C THR A 4 -6.33 -13.51 13.34
N PRO A 5 -7.31 -12.98 12.60
CA PRO A 5 -7.45 -11.52 12.46
C PRO A 5 -7.83 -10.91 13.81
N ILE A 6 -7.38 -9.67 14.06
CA ILE A 6 -7.64 -8.98 15.33
C ILE A 6 -9.15 -8.93 15.65
N SER A 7 -9.99 -8.71 14.64
CA SER A 7 -11.46 -8.69 14.79
C SER A 7 -12.10 -10.00 15.30
N ARG A 8 -11.33 -11.06 15.44
CA ARG A 8 -11.75 -12.36 15.98
C ARG A 8 -10.86 -12.84 17.12
N LEU A 9 -10.07 -11.95 17.69
CA LEU A 9 -9.15 -12.31 18.77
C LEU A 9 -9.90 -12.83 20.00
N ASP A 10 -11.08 -12.29 20.29
CA ASP A 10 -11.97 -12.72 21.38
C ASP A 10 -12.41 -14.19 21.28
N GLN A 11 -12.38 -14.76 20.08
CA GLN A 11 -12.72 -16.16 19.80
C GLN A 11 -11.47 -17.07 19.77
N ALA A 12 -10.29 -16.50 19.85
CA ALA A 12 -9.04 -17.23 19.80
C ALA A 12 -8.66 -17.77 21.21
N PRO A 13 -8.02 -18.94 21.30
CA PRO A 13 -7.48 -19.41 22.56
C PRO A 13 -6.27 -18.54 22.96
N SER A 14 -6.01 -18.43 24.27
CA SER A 14 -4.77 -17.81 24.77
C SER A 14 -3.55 -18.52 24.19
N CYS A 15 -2.49 -17.76 23.93
CA CYS A 15 -1.26 -18.26 23.31
C CYS A 15 -0.04 -18.06 24.22
N GLN A 16 0.97 -18.89 24.03
CA GLN A 16 2.25 -18.78 24.76
C GLN A 16 3.21 -17.80 24.09
N SER A 17 3.04 -17.57 22.79
CA SER A 17 3.81 -16.60 22.03
C SER A 17 2.94 -15.97 20.96
N LEU A 18 3.17 -14.69 20.70
CA LEU A 18 2.41 -13.87 19.78
C LEU A 18 3.33 -13.27 18.72
N ILE A 19 2.91 -13.31 17.47
CA ILE A 19 3.53 -12.57 16.38
C ILE A 19 2.44 -11.70 15.76
N VAL A 20 2.69 -10.39 15.69
CA VAL A 20 1.80 -9.41 15.08
C VAL A 20 2.46 -8.89 13.82
N ASP A 21 1.75 -8.94 12.71
CA ASP A 21 2.12 -8.31 11.45
C ASP A 21 1.25 -7.07 11.25
N GLU A 22 1.76 -6.05 10.52
CA GLU A 22 1.09 -4.75 10.34
C GLU A 22 0.72 -4.09 11.70
N GLY A 23 1.63 -4.16 12.65
CA GLY A 23 1.41 -3.70 14.03
C GLY A 23 0.97 -2.24 14.16
N GLN A 24 1.31 -1.37 13.18
CA GLN A 24 0.87 0.02 13.16
C GLN A 24 -0.66 0.17 13.14
N ASP A 25 -1.39 -0.84 12.64
CA ASP A 25 -2.87 -0.84 12.62
C ASP A 25 -3.47 -1.15 13.99
N LEU A 26 -2.66 -1.64 14.92
CA LEU A 26 -3.06 -2.05 16.27
C LEU A 26 -2.42 -1.18 17.36
N MET A 27 -1.77 -0.07 16.98
CA MET A 27 -1.14 0.85 17.93
C MET A 27 -2.17 1.78 18.57
N ASN A 28 -3.11 1.21 19.31
CA ASN A 28 -4.05 1.88 20.18
C ASN A 28 -4.25 1.06 21.47
N LEU A 29 -4.66 1.71 22.54
CA LEU A 29 -4.75 1.06 23.88
C LEU A 29 -5.80 -0.05 23.91
N GLU A 30 -6.85 0.01 23.12
CA GLU A 30 -7.90 -1.02 23.07
C GLU A 30 -7.36 -2.35 22.51
N ASP A 31 -6.73 -2.29 21.34
CA ASP A 31 -6.15 -3.47 20.67
C ASP A 31 -4.98 -4.03 21.47
N LEU A 32 -4.11 -3.19 22.05
CA LEU A 32 -3.02 -3.64 22.91
C LEU A 32 -3.55 -4.36 24.16
N THR A 33 -4.62 -3.86 24.78
CA THR A 33 -5.26 -4.52 25.92
C THR A 33 -5.83 -5.89 25.53
N ALA A 34 -6.41 -5.98 24.33
CA ALA A 34 -6.91 -7.25 23.83
C ALA A 34 -5.77 -8.26 23.58
N LEU A 35 -4.66 -7.82 22.98
CA LEU A 35 -3.47 -8.65 22.79
C LEU A 35 -2.87 -9.12 24.13
N ASP A 36 -2.75 -8.21 25.10
CA ASP A 36 -2.26 -8.50 26.44
C ASP A 36 -3.05 -9.61 27.12
N GLY A 37 -4.38 -9.54 27.06
CA GLY A 37 -5.27 -10.54 27.63
C GLY A 37 -5.20 -11.94 27.02
N HIS A 38 -4.70 -12.05 25.76
CA HIS A 38 -4.58 -13.33 25.06
C HIS A 38 -3.19 -13.98 25.18
N LEU A 39 -2.17 -13.19 25.57
CA LEU A 39 -0.81 -13.66 25.70
C LEU A 39 -0.53 -14.15 27.14
N THR A 40 0.03 -15.33 27.28
CA THR A 40 0.47 -15.82 28.59
C THR A 40 1.61 -14.96 29.12
N GLY A 41 1.39 -14.29 30.24
CA GLY A 41 2.32 -13.33 30.84
C GLY A 41 2.08 -11.88 30.38
N GLY A 42 1.10 -11.66 29.50
CA GLY A 42 0.79 -10.35 28.95
C GLY A 42 1.92 -9.78 28.07
N LEU A 43 1.78 -8.54 27.64
CA LEU A 43 2.80 -7.84 26.83
C LEU A 43 4.03 -7.47 27.67
N GLU A 44 3.92 -7.33 28.98
CA GLU A 44 5.03 -7.00 29.88
C GLU A 44 5.99 -8.17 30.09
N ASN A 45 5.48 -9.42 30.21
CA ASN A 45 6.29 -10.60 30.59
C ASN A 45 6.17 -11.77 29.61
N GLY A 46 5.34 -11.66 28.58
CA GLY A 46 5.10 -12.70 27.59
C GLY A 46 6.11 -12.70 26.45
N LEU A 47 6.00 -13.70 25.59
CA LEU A 47 6.85 -13.82 24.41
C LEU A 47 6.10 -13.25 23.20
N TRP A 48 6.57 -12.14 22.65
CA TRP A 48 5.95 -11.55 21.48
C TRP A 48 6.95 -10.91 20.52
N ARG A 49 6.48 -10.68 19.30
CA ARG A 49 7.16 -9.91 18.26
C ARG A 49 6.13 -9.13 17.48
N ILE A 50 6.32 -7.83 17.35
CA ILE A 50 5.46 -6.95 16.56
C ILE A 50 6.31 -6.40 15.41
N PHE A 51 5.83 -6.60 14.18
CA PHE A 51 6.37 -5.98 12.97
C PHE A 51 5.46 -4.82 12.61
N LEU A 52 6.05 -3.65 12.45
CA LEU A 52 5.30 -2.44 12.12
C LEU A 52 6.08 -1.55 11.16
N ASP A 53 5.35 -0.79 10.35
CA ASP A 53 5.88 0.29 9.54
C ASP A 53 5.29 1.61 10.05
N GLN A 54 6.16 2.51 10.50
CA GLN A 54 5.76 3.82 11.02
C GLN A 54 5.47 4.85 9.92
N ASN A 55 5.73 4.51 8.65
CA ASN A 55 5.54 5.41 7.51
C ASN A 55 4.08 5.42 7.04
N HIS A 56 3.29 6.41 7.44
CA HIS A 56 1.94 6.76 6.90
C HIS A 56 0.92 5.62 6.63
N GLN A 57 1.21 4.36 6.98
CA GLN A 57 0.28 3.25 6.69
C GLN A 57 -0.86 3.16 7.70
N ALA A 58 -0.65 3.61 8.93
CA ALA A 58 -1.64 3.53 10.00
C ALA A 58 -2.89 4.37 9.70
N ASP A 59 -2.70 5.54 9.07
CA ASP A 59 -3.79 6.49 8.77
C ASP A 59 -4.81 5.96 7.73
N VAL A 60 -4.53 4.83 7.08
CA VAL A 60 -5.45 4.24 6.07
C VAL A 60 -6.50 3.32 6.69
N LEU A 61 -6.15 2.55 7.73
CA LEU A 61 -7.04 1.51 8.26
C LEU A 61 -7.07 1.43 9.79
N GLY A 62 -6.20 2.14 10.51
CA GLY A 62 -6.08 2.04 11.96
C GLY A 62 -6.11 3.40 12.66
N VAL A 63 -6.24 3.35 13.97
CA VAL A 63 -6.01 4.50 14.86
C VAL A 63 -4.62 4.32 15.47
N PHE A 64 -3.71 5.23 15.15
CA PHE A 64 -2.37 5.21 15.70
C PHE A 64 -2.27 6.18 16.88
N GLU A 65 -2.03 5.65 18.06
CA GLU A 65 -1.82 6.43 19.29
C GLU A 65 -0.33 6.40 19.66
N PRO A 66 0.38 7.53 19.67
CA PRO A 66 1.79 7.58 20.05
C PRO A 66 2.07 6.99 21.44
N ASP A 67 1.15 7.18 22.38
CA ASP A 67 1.26 6.65 23.75
C ASP A 67 1.23 5.11 23.77
N ALA A 68 0.49 4.49 22.84
CA ALA A 68 0.46 3.04 22.69
C ALA A 68 1.80 2.49 22.15
N LEU A 69 2.42 3.21 21.23
CA LEU A 69 3.76 2.85 20.74
C LEU A 69 4.79 2.98 21.86
N GLU A 70 4.79 4.08 22.61
CA GLU A 70 5.71 4.28 23.76
C GLU A 70 5.55 3.17 24.81
N LEU A 71 4.33 2.72 25.06
CA LEU A 71 4.05 1.60 25.97
C LEU A 71 4.69 0.30 25.49
N ILE A 72 4.52 -0.06 24.21
CA ILE A 72 5.10 -1.27 23.62
C ILE A 72 6.63 -1.20 23.59
N GLU A 73 7.19 -0.06 23.24
CA GLU A 73 8.64 0.15 23.28
C GLU A 73 9.18 0.00 24.70
N GLY A 74 8.43 0.45 25.71
CA GLY A 74 8.78 0.29 27.13
C GLY A 74 8.76 -1.17 27.62
N TYR A 75 7.97 -2.04 27.02
CA TYR A 75 7.94 -3.47 27.31
C TYR A 75 8.94 -4.29 26.48
N SER A 76 9.49 -3.69 25.43
CA SER A 76 10.38 -4.39 24.51
C SER A 76 11.82 -4.47 25.01
N ASP A 77 12.38 -5.65 25.09
CA ASP A 77 13.81 -5.84 25.41
C ASP A 77 14.74 -5.40 24.27
N SER A 78 14.21 -5.29 23.05
CA SER A 78 15.02 -4.94 21.87
C SER A 78 14.17 -4.36 20.74
N LEU A 79 14.58 -3.22 20.24
CA LEU A 79 14.05 -2.64 18.99
C LEU A 79 15.01 -2.97 17.85
N ILE A 80 14.51 -3.61 16.79
CA ILE A 80 15.29 -3.99 15.62
C ILE A 80 14.77 -3.22 14.42
N HIS A 81 15.62 -2.35 13.87
CA HIS A 81 15.32 -1.67 12.61
C HIS A 81 15.73 -2.54 11.43
N LEU A 82 14.87 -2.58 10.40
CA LEU A 82 15.13 -3.23 9.12
C LEU A 82 15.38 -2.13 8.06
N PRO A 83 16.65 -1.71 7.86
CA PRO A 83 16.97 -0.55 7.03
C PRO A 83 16.97 -0.85 5.53
N GLU A 84 16.66 -2.07 5.13
CA GLU A 84 16.78 -2.51 3.74
C GLU A 84 15.39 -2.75 3.12
N ASN A 85 15.18 -2.15 1.95
CA ASN A 85 13.98 -2.37 1.15
C ASN A 85 14.26 -3.47 0.11
N CYS A 86 13.69 -4.65 0.33
CA CYS A 86 13.82 -5.81 -0.56
C CYS A 86 12.68 -5.92 -1.57
N ARG A 87 11.65 -5.06 -1.47
CA ARG A 87 10.42 -5.14 -2.25
C ARG A 87 10.49 -4.27 -3.51
N ASN A 88 10.68 -2.99 -3.33
CA ASN A 88 10.53 -1.99 -4.38
C ASN A 88 11.83 -1.76 -5.15
N THR A 89 11.75 -1.52 -6.46
CA THR A 89 12.90 -1.08 -7.25
C THR A 89 13.37 0.32 -6.82
N LYS A 90 14.65 0.63 -7.10
CA LYS A 90 15.26 1.91 -6.72
C LYS A 90 14.50 3.12 -7.24
N ASN A 91 13.97 3.05 -8.46
CA ASN A 91 13.19 4.15 -9.04
C ASN A 91 11.84 4.35 -8.34
N ILE A 92 11.21 3.27 -7.86
CA ILE A 92 9.98 3.38 -7.06
C ILE A 92 10.29 3.98 -5.69
N VAL A 93 11.33 3.48 -5.00
CA VAL A 93 11.77 4.03 -3.71
C VAL A 93 12.04 5.53 -3.83
N ALA A 94 12.89 5.93 -4.79
CA ALA A 94 13.22 7.35 -4.99
C ALA A 94 11.99 8.21 -5.29
N GLU A 95 11.01 7.69 -6.03
CA GLU A 95 9.79 8.43 -6.35
C GLU A 95 8.87 8.58 -5.13
N VAL A 96 8.72 7.54 -4.31
CA VAL A 96 7.95 7.61 -3.05
C VAL A 96 8.60 8.60 -2.09
N GLU A 97 9.90 8.49 -1.87
CA GLU A 97 10.65 9.43 -1.02
C GLU A 97 10.53 10.87 -1.52
N ARG A 98 10.62 11.09 -2.83
CA ARG A 98 10.49 12.41 -3.45
C ARG A 98 9.09 13.03 -3.24
N ILE A 99 8.03 12.22 -3.35
CA ILE A 99 6.65 12.72 -3.27
C ILE A 99 6.16 12.79 -1.83
N ILE A 100 6.39 11.74 -1.04
CA ILE A 100 5.81 11.59 0.31
C ILE A 100 6.75 12.17 1.38
N GLY A 101 8.08 12.13 1.15
CA GLY A 101 9.06 12.61 2.10
C GLY A 101 9.41 11.63 3.23
N VAL A 102 9.10 10.34 3.05
CA VAL A 102 9.43 9.27 4.00
C VAL A 102 10.76 8.61 3.65
N ASP A 103 11.40 7.97 4.62
CA ASP A 103 12.56 7.09 4.39
C ASP A 103 12.06 5.68 4.11
N MET A 104 12.26 5.20 2.88
CA MET A 104 11.87 3.86 2.45
C MET A 104 12.94 2.79 2.73
N GLY A 105 14.06 3.19 3.34
CA GLY A 105 15.22 2.33 3.54
C GLY A 105 16.02 2.09 2.25
N ARG A 106 17.18 1.47 2.39
CA ARG A 106 18.09 1.23 1.28
C ARG A 106 17.56 0.15 0.32
N PRO A 107 17.25 0.48 -0.94
CA PRO A 107 16.75 -0.52 -1.88
C PRO A 107 17.84 -1.52 -2.27
N LEU A 108 17.55 -2.82 -2.12
CA LEU A 108 18.42 -3.93 -2.53
C LEU A 108 18.12 -4.45 -3.94
N THR A 109 16.98 -4.07 -4.50
CA THR A 109 16.55 -4.47 -5.85
C THR A 109 17.24 -3.66 -6.94
N GLY A 110 17.06 -4.04 -8.20
CA GLY A 110 17.55 -3.29 -9.36
C GLY A 110 16.90 -1.91 -9.52
N ASN A 111 17.31 -1.17 -10.57
CA ASN A 111 16.76 0.18 -10.82
C ASN A 111 15.27 0.12 -11.14
N GLY A 112 14.83 -0.85 -11.94
CA GLY A 112 13.48 -0.91 -12.49
C GLY A 112 13.19 0.21 -13.51
N PRO A 113 12.00 0.22 -14.13
CA PRO A 113 11.54 1.34 -14.95
C PRO A 113 11.25 2.57 -14.08
N VAL A 114 11.36 3.74 -14.68
CA VAL A 114 10.95 5.00 -14.03
C VAL A 114 9.43 5.02 -13.89
N PRO A 115 8.88 5.36 -12.71
CA PRO A 115 7.44 5.51 -12.53
C PRO A 115 6.83 6.49 -13.54
N LEU A 116 5.71 6.12 -14.13
CA LEU A 116 5.04 6.89 -15.17
C LEU A 116 3.85 7.65 -14.61
N TRP A 117 3.90 8.99 -14.68
CA TRP A 117 2.81 9.86 -14.29
C TRP A 117 2.01 10.30 -15.51
N ARG A 118 0.67 10.21 -15.41
CA ARG A 118 -0.30 10.66 -16.40
C ARG A 118 -1.42 11.42 -15.70
N TRP A 119 -1.82 12.53 -16.29
CA TRP A 119 -2.89 13.37 -15.74
C TRP A 119 -4.05 13.41 -16.71
N TRP A 120 -5.22 13.11 -16.25
CA TRP A 120 -6.39 13.07 -17.11
C TRP A 120 -7.55 13.95 -16.60
N THR A 121 -8.32 14.50 -17.55
CA THR A 121 -9.58 15.19 -17.32
C THR A 121 -10.76 14.35 -17.80
N GLU A 122 -10.50 13.41 -18.70
CA GLU A 122 -11.50 12.52 -19.29
C GLU A 122 -11.05 11.07 -19.09
N PRO A 123 -11.87 10.20 -18.48
CA PRO A 123 -11.51 8.79 -18.24
C PRO A 123 -11.13 8.01 -19.50
N SER A 124 -11.72 8.36 -20.65
CA SER A 124 -11.39 7.73 -21.94
C SER A 124 -9.93 7.91 -22.35
N LYS A 125 -9.37 9.10 -22.11
CA LYS A 125 -7.95 9.37 -22.40
C LYS A 125 -7.02 8.59 -21.47
N ALA A 126 -7.39 8.51 -20.20
CA ALA A 126 -6.64 7.67 -19.26
C ALA A 126 -6.71 6.19 -19.67
N ALA A 127 -7.86 5.73 -20.12
CA ALA A 127 -8.05 4.36 -20.61
C ALA A 127 -7.21 4.06 -21.86
N ASP A 128 -7.08 5.01 -22.79
CA ASP A 128 -6.24 4.85 -23.98
C ASP A 128 -4.75 4.73 -23.57
N GLU A 129 -4.27 5.59 -22.67
CA GLU A 129 -2.88 5.54 -22.16
C GLU A 129 -2.62 4.26 -21.35
N LEU A 130 -3.54 3.87 -20.48
CA LEU A 130 -3.45 2.62 -19.72
C LEU A 130 -3.45 1.41 -20.66
N SER A 131 -4.30 1.42 -21.69
CA SER A 131 -4.34 0.37 -22.70
C SER A 131 -3.00 0.22 -23.42
N GLY A 132 -2.37 1.33 -23.82
CA GLY A 132 -1.03 1.33 -24.41
C GLY A 132 0.01 0.73 -23.48
N TYR A 133 0.02 1.17 -22.22
CA TYR A 133 0.96 0.66 -21.22
C TYR A 133 0.76 -0.84 -20.94
N LEU A 134 -0.48 -1.30 -20.78
CA LEU A 134 -0.78 -2.72 -20.56
C LEU A 134 -0.40 -3.59 -21.76
N SER A 135 -0.63 -3.11 -22.99
CA SER A 135 -0.19 -3.82 -24.20
C SER A 135 1.33 -3.90 -24.28
N GLU A 136 2.05 -2.82 -23.97
CA GLU A 136 3.52 -2.85 -23.90
C GLU A 136 4.02 -3.89 -22.91
N LEU A 137 3.45 -3.94 -21.69
CA LEU A 137 3.85 -4.92 -20.68
C LEU A 137 3.57 -6.36 -21.14
N ILE A 138 2.38 -6.62 -21.68
CA ILE A 138 1.91 -7.98 -21.96
C ILE A 138 2.47 -8.48 -23.30
N ASP A 139 2.33 -7.67 -24.37
CA ASP A 139 2.62 -8.10 -25.72
C ASP A 139 4.11 -7.94 -26.08
N ASP A 140 4.76 -6.86 -25.63
CA ASP A 140 6.15 -6.55 -25.96
C ASP A 140 7.14 -7.08 -24.94
N GLN A 141 6.83 -6.96 -23.63
CA GLN A 141 7.72 -7.39 -22.56
C GLN A 141 7.41 -8.79 -22.02
N GLY A 142 6.26 -9.39 -22.41
CA GLY A 142 5.87 -10.75 -22.01
C GLY A 142 5.49 -10.89 -20.54
N ILE A 143 5.09 -9.78 -19.88
CA ILE A 143 4.64 -9.81 -18.49
C ILE A 143 3.29 -10.53 -18.41
N ALA A 144 3.19 -11.48 -17.51
CA ALA A 144 1.95 -12.22 -17.35
C ALA A 144 0.85 -11.33 -16.73
N PRO A 145 -0.40 -11.36 -17.25
CA PRO A 145 -1.47 -10.48 -16.76
C PRO A 145 -1.69 -10.55 -15.24
N HIS A 146 -1.47 -11.69 -14.61
CA HIS A 146 -1.62 -11.85 -13.16
C HIS A 146 -0.51 -11.15 -12.34
N GLU A 147 0.57 -10.71 -12.96
CA GLU A 147 1.62 -9.90 -12.33
C GLU A 147 1.28 -8.40 -12.34
N ILE A 148 0.14 -8.02 -12.94
CA ILE A 148 -0.31 -6.64 -13.05
C ILE A 148 -1.56 -6.45 -12.18
N THR A 149 -1.58 -5.37 -11.39
CA THR A 149 -2.74 -4.98 -10.59
C THR A 149 -3.11 -3.53 -10.88
N ILE A 150 -4.39 -3.29 -11.11
CA ILE A 150 -4.97 -1.94 -11.18
C ILE A 150 -5.54 -1.61 -9.80
N LEU A 151 -5.02 -0.58 -9.16
CA LEU A 151 -5.53 -0.04 -7.91
C LEU A 151 -6.47 1.11 -8.20
N THR A 152 -7.68 1.03 -7.64
CA THR A 152 -8.76 1.98 -7.86
C THR A 152 -9.12 2.69 -6.56
N GLY A 153 -9.58 3.92 -6.66
CA GLY A 153 -10.05 4.65 -5.48
C GLY A 153 -11.36 4.14 -4.89
N GLY A 154 -12.20 3.53 -5.72
CA GLY A 154 -13.49 2.94 -5.35
C GLY A 154 -13.57 1.46 -5.71
N ALA A 155 -14.79 0.93 -5.82
CA ALA A 155 -15.00 -0.42 -6.31
C ALA A 155 -14.54 -0.54 -7.78
N ALA A 156 -13.72 -1.56 -8.09
CA ALA A 156 -13.08 -1.70 -9.40
C ALA A 156 -14.08 -1.79 -10.58
N GLN A 157 -15.26 -2.37 -10.34
CA GLN A 157 -16.32 -2.45 -11.36
C GLN A 157 -16.94 -1.09 -11.71
N ASP A 158 -16.81 -0.10 -10.84
CA ASP A 158 -17.37 1.25 -11.00
C ASP A 158 -16.30 2.26 -11.46
N ASP A 159 -15.05 1.81 -11.61
CA ASP A 159 -13.95 2.68 -12.03
C ASP A 159 -14.16 3.16 -13.48
N PRO A 160 -14.18 4.48 -13.71
CA PRO A 160 -14.48 5.04 -15.01
C PRO A 160 -13.37 4.79 -16.05
N VAL A 161 -12.11 4.64 -15.61
CA VAL A 161 -10.98 4.35 -16.51
C VAL A 161 -11.07 2.90 -16.98
N ILE A 162 -11.30 1.96 -16.06
CA ILE A 162 -11.49 0.54 -16.40
C ILE A 162 -12.71 0.36 -17.33
N SER A 163 -13.81 1.06 -17.03
CA SER A 163 -15.03 1.00 -17.84
C SER A 163 -14.83 1.50 -19.27
N ALA A 164 -13.92 2.45 -19.47
CA ALA A 164 -13.58 3.04 -20.76
C ALA A 164 -12.52 2.22 -21.55
N LEU A 165 -11.87 1.23 -20.94
CA LEU A 165 -10.91 0.38 -21.66
C LEU A 165 -11.54 -0.31 -22.89
N PRO A 166 -10.77 -0.53 -23.96
CA PRO A 166 -11.20 -1.34 -25.10
C PRO A 166 -11.72 -2.70 -24.65
N LYS A 167 -12.83 -3.15 -25.23
CA LYS A 167 -13.52 -4.38 -24.83
C LYS A 167 -12.60 -5.63 -24.70
N PRO A 168 -11.66 -5.90 -25.61
CA PRO A 168 -10.75 -7.04 -25.47
C PRO A 168 -9.95 -6.97 -24.17
N LEU A 169 -9.31 -5.83 -23.90
CA LEU A 169 -8.50 -5.62 -22.72
C LEU A 169 -9.34 -5.59 -21.44
N ARG A 170 -10.48 -4.87 -21.46
CA ARG A 170 -11.40 -4.85 -20.33
C ARG A 170 -11.87 -6.25 -19.92
N SER A 171 -12.02 -7.18 -20.86
CA SER A 171 -12.39 -8.57 -20.57
C SER A 171 -11.29 -9.36 -19.86
N THR A 172 -10.05 -8.90 -19.86
CA THR A 172 -8.94 -9.49 -19.09
C THR A 172 -8.84 -8.95 -17.69
N VAL A 173 -9.50 -7.82 -17.39
CA VAL A 173 -9.52 -7.24 -16.03
C VAL A 173 -10.52 -7.99 -15.18
N GLU A 174 -10.07 -8.44 -14.01
CA GLU A 174 -10.88 -9.16 -13.01
C GLU A 174 -11.02 -8.32 -11.75
N PRO A 175 -12.23 -7.85 -11.42
CA PRO A 175 -12.49 -7.19 -10.15
C PRO A 175 -12.27 -8.17 -8.99
N LEU A 176 -11.38 -7.80 -8.07
CA LEU A 176 -11.05 -8.62 -6.91
C LEU A 176 -11.82 -8.13 -5.67
N SER A 177 -12.20 -9.08 -4.83
CA SER A 177 -12.83 -8.87 -3.53
C SER A 177 -12.00 -9.55 -2.44
N GLU A 178 -12.34 -9.34 -1.18
CA GLU A 178 -11.71 -10.03 -0.03
C GLU A 178 -11.65 -11.55 -0.21
N ASN A 179 -12.67 -12.15 -0.83
CA ASN A 179 -12.75 -13.59 -1.03
C ASN A 179 -11.94 -14.09 -2.24
N SER A 180 -11.63 -13.21 -3.20
CA SER A 180 -10.96 -13.59 -4.46
C SER A 180 -9.54 -13.04 -4.62
N ILE A 181 -9.12 -12.10 -3.77
CA ILE A 181 -7.85 -11.39 -3.90
C ILE A 181 -6.62 -12.33 -3.91
N ASN A 182 -6.69 -13.42 -3.14
CA ASN A 182 -5.64 -14.44 -3.08
C ASN A 182 -5.81 -15.57 -4.13
N ARG A 183 -6.81 -15.46 -5.01
CA ARG A 183 -7.16 -16.50 -5.99
C ARG A 183 -7.28 -15.92 -7.40
N ARG A 184 -6.33 -15.06 -7.76
CA ARG A 184 -6.33 -14.44 -9.08
C ARG A 184 -6.23 -15.49 -10.18
N PRO A 185 -7.18 -15.53 -11.16
CA PRO A 185 -7.10 -16.46 -12.26
C PRO A 185 -5.88 -16.16 -13.15
N PRO A 186 -5.17 -17.19 -13.64
CA PRO A 186 -4.15 -17.00 -14.65
C PRO A 186 -4.70 -16.26 -15.88
N GLY A 187 -3.92 -15.37 -16.47
CA GLY A 187 -4.33 -14.59 -17.65
C GLY A 187 -5.28 -13.43 -17.34
N LYS A 188 -5.49 -13.07 -16.07
CA LYS A 188 -6.29 -11.92 -15.64
C LYS A 188 -5.44 -10.86 -14.94
N ILE A 189 -5.68 -9.60 -15.28
CA ILE A 189 -5.19 -8.42 -14.56
C ILE A 189 -6.12 -8.22 -13.37
N GLY A 190 -5.58 -8.15 -12.15
CA GLY A 190 -6.39 -7.86 -10.99
C GLY A 190 -6.78 -6.38 -10.94
N ALA A 191 -8.03 -6.08 -10.56
CA ALA A 191 -8.44 -4.72 -10.25
C ALA A 191 -9.10 -4.68 -8.88
N VAL A 192 -8.63 -3.78 -8.01
CA VAL A 192 -9.04 -3.78 -6.61
C VAL A 192 -8.91 -2.39 -5.98
N ARG A 193 -9.77 -2.09 -5.01
CA ARG A 193 -9.65 -0.85 -4.22
C ARG A 193 -8.35 -0.86 -3.40
N ILE A 194 -7.68 0.28 -3.33
CA ILE A 194 -6.38 0.46 -2.65
C ILE A 194 -6.41 -0.13 -1.23
N GLY A 195 -7.40 0.21 -0.41
CA GLY A 195 -7.48 -0.25 0.98
C GLY A 195 -7.55 -1.78 1.13
N LEU A 196 -8.14 -2.50 0.15
CA LEU A 196 -8.16 -3.96 0.16
C LEU A 196 -6.84 -4.59 -0.27
N PHE A 197 -5.94 -3.82 -0.86
CA PHE A 197 -4.64 -4.30 -1.32
C PHE A 197 -3.50 -3.99 -0.33
N LYS A 198 -3.82 -3.42 0.83
CA LYS A 198 -2.86 -3.24 1.92
C LYS A 198 -2.31 -4.60 2.37
N GLY A 199 -1.01 -4.68 2.66
CA GLY A 199 -0.30 -5.94 2.98
C GLY A 199 0.00 -6.84 1.78
N LEU A 200 -0.51 -6.53 0.58
CA LEU A 200 -0.25 -7.28 -0.65
C LEU A 200 0.71 -6.52 -1.57
N GLU A 201 1.16 -7.18 -2.63
CA GLU A 201 2.08 -6.61 -3.61
C GLU A 201 1.82 -7.17 -5.01
N SER A 202 2.30 -6.46 -6.03
CA SER A 202 2.26 -6.90 -7.42
C SER A 202 3.52 -6.45 -8.15
N ALA A 203 3.98 -7.20 -9.14
CA ALA A 203 5.14 -6.79 -9.92
C ALA A 203 4.90 -5.43 -10.59
N TYR A 204 3.75 -5.24 -11.20
CA TYR A 204 3.35 -3.98 -11.82
C TYR A 204 2.04 -3.48 -11.23
N VAL A 205 2.02 -2.21 -10.85
CA VAL A 205 0.84 -1.54 -10.30
C VAL A 205 0.46 -0.35 -11.18
N CYS A 206 -0.83 -0.26 -11.50
CA CYS A 206 -1.44 0.89 -12.18
C CYS A 206 -2.46 1.53 -11.22
N ILE A 207 -2.34 2.83 -10.93
CA ILE A 207 -3.23 3.56 -10.03
C ILE A 207 -4.09 4.50 -10.86
N THR A 208 -5.41 4.44 -10.70
CA THR A 208 -6.37 5.25 -11.50
C THR A 208 -6.95 6.45 -10.75
N ASP A 209 -7.02 6.40 -9.44
CA ASP A 209 -7.46 7.52 -8.58
C ASP A 209 -6.99 7.35 -7.13
N ILE A 210 -6.90 8.47 -6.40
CA ILE A 210 -6.71 8.55 -4.94
C ILE A 210 -7.80 9.49 -4.41
N PRO A 211 -8.97 8.98 -4.05
CA PRO A 211 -10.13 9.83 -3.73
C PRO A 211 -9.97 10.63 -2.45
N SER A 212 -9.26 10.10 -1.45
CA SER A 212 -8.99 10.77 -0.18
C SER A 212 -7.95 11.89 -0.29
N LEU A 213 -7.19 11.96 -1.40
CA LEU A 213 -6.19 13.00 -1.61
C LEU A 213 -6.82 14.22 -2.26
N ASP A 214 -6.65 15.36 -1.63
CA ASP A 214 -7.10 16.68 -2.14
C ASP A 214 -6.11 17.80 -1.76
N ALA A 215 -6.53 19.05 -1.90
CA ALA A 215 -5.70 20.22 -1.62
C ALA A 215 -5.39 20.42 -0.13
N SER A 216 -6.14 19.81 0.78
CA SER A 216 -5.89 19.89 2.23
C SER A 216 -4.68 19.07 2.65
N LEU A 217 -4.33 18.03 1.86
CA LEU A 217 -3.25 17.08 2.16
C LEU A 217 -3.41 16.43 3.54
N GLU A 218 -4.65 16.03 3.83
CA GLU A 218 -4.94 15.29 5.06
C GLU A 218 -4.13 13.98 5.14
N PRO A 219 -3.74 13.56 6.34
CA PRO A 219 -2.92 12.36 6.53
C PRO A 219 -3.47 11.11 5.82
N GLU A 220 -4.79 10.92 5.85
CA GLU A 220 -5.46 9.79 5.20
C GLU A 220 -5.18 9.73 3.69
N GLY A 221 -5.27 10.87 2.99
CA GLY A 221 -5.02 10.92 1.54
C GLY A 221 -3.55 10.66 1.18
N VAL A 222 -2.63 11.19 2.01
CA VAL A 222 -1.20 10.96 1.84
C VAL A 222 -0.85 9.49 2.11
N ALA A 223 -1.44 8.91 3.15
CA ALA A 223 -1.27 7.52 3.51
C ALA A 223 -1.83 6.57 2.43
N GLU A 224 -3.01 6.87 1.85
CA GLU A 224 -3.57 6.10 0.74
C GLU A 224 -2.64 6.11 -0.48
N LEU A 225 -2.09 7.28 -0.84
CA LEU A 225 -1.10 7.40 -1.92
C LEU A 225 0.16 6.59 -1.63
N TYR A 226 0.71 6.69 -0.40
CA TYR A 226 1.86 5.90 0.04
C TYR A 226 1.61 4.40 -0.09
N VAL A 227 0.50 3.91 0.45
CA VAL A 227 0.11 2.50 0.34
C VAL A 227 0.03 2.09 -1.13
N ALA A 228 -0.66 2.85 -1.98
CA ALA A 228 -0.83 2.50 -3.39
C ALA A 228 0.50 2.42 -4.13
N MET A 229 1.41 3.39 -3.95
CA MET A 229 2.70 3.42 -4.63
C MET A 229 3.62 2.28 -4.18
N THR A 230 3.63 1.97 -2.89
CA THR A 230 4.53 0.96 -2.30
C THR A 230 4.13 -0.48 -2.59
N ARG A 231 2.93 -0.72 -3.16
CA ARG A 231 2.50 -2.06 -3.60
C ARG A 231 3.20 -2.53 -4.87
N ALA A 232 3.83 -1.64 -5.64
CA ALA A 232 4.54 -1.96 -6.86
C ALA A 232 5.96 -2.49 -6.56
N CYS A 233 6.29 -3.71 -7.01
CA CYS A 233 7.64 -4.24 -6.84
C CYS A 233 8.58 -3.83 -7.97
N ALA A 234 8.14 -3.92 -9.24
CA ALA A 234 8.97 -3.71 -10.41
C ALA A 234 8.62 -2.40 -11.16
N GLY A 235 7.35 -2.17 -11.46
CA GLY A 235 6.94 -1.00 -12.25
C GLY A 235 5.66 -0.34 -11.70
N LEU A 236 5.60 0.98 -11.85
CA LEU A 236 4.51 1.81 -11.33
C LEU A 236 4.02 2.78 -12.41
N TRP A 237 2.71 2.75 -12.66
CA TRP A 237 2.00 3.68 -13.52
C TRP A 237 0.92 4.40 -12.71
N LEU A 238 0.91 5.74 -12.78
CA LEU A 238 -0.04 6.58 -12.07
C LEU A 238 -0.82 7.42 -13.10
N GLY A 239 -2.01 6.98 -13.47
CA GLY A 239 -2.94 7.74 -14.30
C GLY A 239 -3.99 8.38 -13.41
N LEU A 240 -3.72 9.59 -12.94
CA LEU A 240 -4.53 10.24 -11.91
C LEU A 240 -5.36 11.39 -12.49
N PRO A 241 -6.54 11.67 -11.89
CA PRO A 241 -7.33 12.84 -12.25
C PRO A 241 -6.52 14.13 -12.13
N ALA A 242 -6.71 15.06 -13.07
CA ALA A 242 -6.00 16.34 -13.09
C ALA A 242 -6.21 17.19 -11.82
N ARG A 243 -7.29 16.95 -11.05
CA ARG A 243 -7.52 17.58 -9.74
C ARG A 243 -6.38 17.31 -8.75
N LEU A 244 -5.65 16.20 -8.91
CA LEU A 244 -4.55 15.78 -8.01
C LEU A 244 -3.19 16.36 -8.40
N THR A 245 -3.07 17.06 -9.53
CA THR A 245 -1.79 17.65 -9.96
C THR A 245 -1.22 18.61 -8.91
N GLY A 246 -2.04 19.55 -8.43
CA GLY A 246 -1.63 20.52 -7.40
C GLY A 246 -1.25 19.86 -6.07
N PRO A 247 -2.12 19.02 -5.49
CA PRO A 247 -1.80 18.26 -4.27
C PRO A 247 -0.48 17.49 -4.36
N ILE A 248 -0.27 16.70 -5.40
CA ILE A 248 0.96 15.91 -5.58
C ILE A 248 2.21 16.79 -5.71
N GLN A 249 2.13 17.90 -6.46
CA GLN A 249 3.24 18.85 -6.57
C GLN A 249 3.58 19.51 -5.23
N SER A 250 2.56 19.82 -4.42
CA SER A 250 2.73 20.41 -3.09
C SER A 250 3.39 19.43 -2.11
N LEU A 251 3.09 18.13 -2.18
CA LEU A 251 3.78 17.10 -1.40
C LEU A 251 5.26 17.07 -1.74
N GLY A 252 5.62 16.94 -3.02
CA GLY A 252 7.01 16.89 -3.45
C GLY A 252 7.81 18.16 -3.13
N GLY A 253 7.17 19.34 -3.10
CA GLY A 253 7.78 20.61 -2.68
C GLY A 253 8.12 20.64 -1.19
N ARG A 254 7.26 20.14 -0.31
CA ARG A 254 7.50 20.05 1.13
C ARG A 254 8.70 19.15 1.46
N SER A 255 8.83 18.03 0.77
CA SER A 255 9.93 17.09 0.95
C SER A 255 11.30 17.72 0.63
N ALA A 256 11.38 18.64 -0.34
CA ALA A 256 12.62 19.33 -0.70
C ALA A 256 13.06 20.35 0.36
N GLU A 257 12.13 20.99 1.08
CA GLU A 257 12.42 21.98 2.13
C GLU A 257 12.90 21.31 3.43
N THR A 258 12.33 20.17 3.80
CA THR A 258 12.71 19.43 5.02
C THR A 258 14.05 18.70 4.91
N GLY A 259 14.53 18.41 3.70
CA GLY A 259 15.81 17.75 3.42
C GLY A 259 17.04 18.65 3.51
N SER A 260 16.87 20.00 3.62
CA SER A 260 17.99 20.95 3.65
C SER A 260 18.55 21.21 5.07
N ASP A 261 17.91 20.67 6.10
CA ASP A 261 18.28 20.87 7.53
C ASP A 261 18.87 19.62 8.20
N ARG A 262 19.37 18.65 7.45
CA ARG A 262 20.03 17.45 8.00
C ARG A 262 21.49 17.34 7.57
#